data_6ccac6f297b65feb2d8c066977bfefd2
#
_entry.id   6ccac6f297b65feb2d8c066977bfefd2
#
_cell.length_a   1.000
_cell.length_b   1.000
_cell.length_c   1.000
_cell.angle_alpha   90.00
_cell.angle_beta   90.00
_cell.angle_gamma   90.00
#
_symmetry.space_group_name_H-M   'P 1'
#
loop_
_entity.id
_entity.type
_entity.pdbx_description
1 polymer ?
#
loop_
_entity_poly.entity_id
_entity_poly.type
_entity_poly.pdbx_seq_one_letter_code
_entity_poly.pdbx_strand_id
1 'polypeptide(L)'
;MSEQSQKTTGIRDARTLGIPKMLLLGIQHMFAMFGATILVPILTNVYFEGEGLSVQVTLICAGLGTLFFHLCSKMKVPAFLGSSFAFLGGFSAVAALDTGIFADMTMGEKLPYACGGIVVAGLLYLILALIVKIVGVRKVMRFLPPVVTGPMIILIGLSLAGSAVTNASQNWLLAIVALAIIIIANIWGKGMIKIIPILLGVVVSYVFALILNALGVKNPDGSAILTFTEVSKASWVGLPPFQLCKFDLTAILVMAPIAIASMMEHIGDMSAISATVGENFIEDPGLHRTLVGDGLATSLSALVGGPANTTYGENTGVLELSKVYDPRVIRIAAIFAVILSFIPKVSEIIASIPSAIIGGVSFMLYGMISAIGVRNVVENKVDLTKSRNLIIAAVILVSGLGFSSGLTFTIGGASITLTGLAIAAIAGIVLNAILPGNDYEFGMNEKGDENRGIHA
;
A
#
# COMPACT_ATOMS: atom_id res chain seq x y z
N MET A 1 10.03 -0.30 42.68
CA MET A 1 8.76 -0.97 42.38
C MET A 1 8.76 -1.18 40.88
N SER A 2 8.89 -2.41 40.47
CA SER A 2 9.00 -2.84 39.06
C SER A 2 7.68 -2.59 38.36
N GLU A 3 7.64 -1.68 37.39
CA GLU A 3 6.59 -1.65 36.39
C GLU A 3 6.72 -2.92 35.54
N GLN A 4 5.91 -3.92 35.87
CA GLN A 4 5.73 -5.09 35.04
C GLN A 4 5.27 -4.62 33.66
N SER A 5 6.07 -4.93 32.65
CA SER A 5 5.67 -4.95 31.24
C SER A 5 4.25 -5.51 31.15
N GLN A 6 3.26 -4.67 30.86
CA GLN A 6 1.91 -5.12 30.51
C GLN A 6 2.03 -5.93 29.21
N LYS A 7 2.22 -7.24 29.35
CA LYS A 7 1.99 -8.17 28.24
C LYS A 7 0.59 -7.84 27.70
N THR A 8 0.50 -7.37 26.48
CA THR A 8 -0.77 -7.17 25.79
C THR A 8 -1.55 -8.47 25.81
N THR A 9 -2.61 -8.51 26.64
CA THR A 9 -3.50 -9.68 26.78
C THR A 9 -4.36 -9.82 25.53
N GLY A 10 -3.75 -10.25 24.42
CA GLY A 10 -4.44 -10.50 23.15
C GLY A 10 -4.64 -12.01 22.92
N ILE A 11 -5.66 -12.32 22.11
CA ILE A 11 -5.99 -13.71 21.74
C ILE A 11 -5.04 -14.16 20.62
N ARG A 12 -4.22 -15.17 20.92
CA ARG A 12 -3.24 -15.73 19.96
C ARG A 12 -3.72 -17.02 19.28
N ASP A 13 -4.79 -17.61 19.76
CA ASP A 13 -5.49 -18.73 19.12
C ASP A 13 -6.97 -18.39 18.94
N ALA A 14 -7.34 -17.97 17.74
CA ALA A 14 -8.70 -17.57 17.41
C ALA A 14 -9.71 -18.75 17.48
N ARG A 15 -9.25 -20.00 17.48
CA ARG A 15 -10.12 -21.18 17.62
C ARG A 15 -10.86 -21.16 18.95
N THR A 16 -10.28 -20.55 19.99
CA THR A 16 -10.92 -20.39 21.31
C THR A 16 -12.18 -19.54 21.26
N LEU A 17 -12.34 -18.71 20.23
CA LEU A 17 -13.52 -17.85 20.02
C LEU A 17 -14.69 -18.59 19.34
N GLY A 18 -14.44 -19.77 18.77
CA GLY A 18 -15.39 -20.50 17.94
C GLY A 18 -15.48 -19.97 16.50
N ILE A 19 -15.97 -20.82 15.59
CA ILE A 19 -16.03 -20.55 14.15
C ILE A 19 -16.79 -19.26 13.80
N PRO A 20 -18.00 -18.97 14.35
CA PRO A 20 -18.72 -17.77 13.95
C PRO A 20 -17.98 -16.47 14.23
N LYS A 21 -17.35 -16.35 15.41
CA LYS A 21 -16.57 -15.15 15.76
C LYS A 21 -15.30 -15.04 14.91
N MET A 22 -14.66 -16.15 14.63
CA MET A 22 -13.45 -16.18 13.79
C MET A 22 -13.78 -15.77 12.34
N LEU A 23 -14.90 -16.21 11.77
CA LEU A 23 -15.40 -15.76 10.47
C LEU A 23 -15.74 -14.26 10.48
N LEU A 24 -16.41 -13.77 11.52
CA LEU A 24 -16.72 -12.35 11.66
C LEU A 24 -15.45 -11.49 11.69
N LEU A 25 -14.43 -11.90 12.42
CA LEU A 25 -13.14 -11.23 12.46
C LEU A 25 -12.46 -11.26 11.08
N GLY A 26 -12.51 -12.39 10.36
CA GLY A 26 -12.02 -12.47 8.99
C GLY A 26 -12.73 -11.49 8.05
N ILE A 27 -14.05 -11.37 8.16
CA ILE A 27 -14.85 -10.39 7.42
C ILE A 27 -14.41 -8.94 7.79
N GLN A 28 -14.17 -8.66 9.07
CA GLN A 28 -13.67 -7.35 9.50
C GLN A 28 -12.33 -6.99 8.84
N HIS A 29 -11.38 -7.91 8.85
CA HIS A 29 -10.08 -7.73 8.19
C HIS A 29 -10.22 -7.59 6.67
N MET A 30 -11.15 -8.34 6.05
CA MET A 30 -11.45 -8.20 4.62
C MET A 30 -11.97 -6.79 4.31
N PHE A 31 -12.92 -6.27 5.09
CA PHE A 31 -13.44 -4.93 4.86
C PHE A 31 -12.42 -3.83 5.17
N ALA A 32 -11.50 -4.02 6.11
CA ALA A 32 -10.46 -3.05 6.41
C ALA A 32 -9.50 -2.87 5.23
N MET A 33 -9.09 -3.97 4.58
CA MET A 33 -8.21 -3.93 3.43
C MET A 33 -8.92 -3.54 2.12
N PHE A 34 -10.22 -3.81 2.02
CA PHE A 34 -10.96 -3.76 0.77
C PHE A 34 -10.90 -2.37 0.12
N GLY A 35 -11.17 -1.31 0.91
CA GLY A 35 -11.18 0.06 0.41
C GLY A 35 -9.84 0.50 -0.16
N ALA A 36 -8.73 0.20 0.53
CA ALA A 36 -7.40 0.51 0.06
C ALA A 36 -7.01 -0.34 -1.17
N THR A 37 -7.32 -1.64 -1.14
CA THR A 37 -6.96 -2.57 -2.23
C THR A 37 -7.61 -2.22 -3.56
N ILE A 38 -8.90 -1.84 -3.56
CA ILE A 38 -9.61 -1.49 -4.79
C ILE A 38 -9.23 -0.13 -5.35
N LEU A 39 -8.64 0.75 -4.54
CA LEU A 39 -8.32 2.10 -4.96
C LEU A 39 -7.18 2.14 -5.99
N VAL A 40 -6.20 1.24 -5.89
CA VAL A 40 -5.08 1.17 -6.86
C VAL A 40 -5.58 0.84 -8.28
N PRO A 41 -6.38 -0.21 -8.54
CA PRO A 41 -6.91 -0.44 -9.88
C PRO A 41 -7.80 0.71 -10.39
N ILE A 42 -8.60 1.36 -9.54
CA ILE A 42 -9.40 2.51 -9.94
C ILE A 42 -8.50 3.67 -10.39
N LEU A 43 -7.44 3.97 -9.64
CA LEU A 43 -6.51 5.04 -9.98
C LEU A 43 -5.68 4.72 -11.22
N THR A 44 -5.29 3.46 -11.42
CA THR A 44 -4.60 3.06 -12.66
C THR A 44 -5.52 3.18 -13.87
N ASN A 45 -6.83 2.95 -13.74
CA ASN A 45 -7.78 3.19 -14.81
C ASN A 45 -7.83 4.66 -15.23
N VAL A 46 -7.57 5.62 -14.32
CA VAL A 46 -7.45 7.04 -14.68
C VAL A 46 -6.22 7.28 -15.56
N TYR A 47 -5.07 6.66 -15.24
CA TYR A 47 -3.82 6.83 -16.00
C TYR A 47 -3.84 6.11 -17.36
N PHE A 48 -4.56 4.99 -17.43
CA PHE A 48 -4.65 4.15 -18.62
C PHE A 48 -6.00 4.29 -19.36
N GLU A 49 -6.72 5.42 -19.17
CA GLU A 49 -7.94 5.78 -19.89
C GLU A 49 -9.04 4.70 -19.86
N GLY A 50 -9.19 4.01 -18.73
CA GLY A 50 -10.14 2.91 -18.54
C GLY A 50 -9.56 1.52 -18.80
N GLU A 51 -8.33 1.41 -19.34
CA GLU A 51 -7.65 0.14 -19.64
C GLU A 51 -6.58 -0.21 -18.59
N GLY A 52 -6.78 0.20 -17.33
CA GLY A 52 -5.87 -0.07 -16.21
C GLY A 52 -6.04 -1.44 -15.59
N LEU A 53 -5.59 -1.58 -14.34
CA LEU A 53 -5.65 -2.86 -13.62
C LEU A 53 -7.09 -3.30 -13.33
N SER A 54 -7.36 -4.59 -13.43
CA SER A 54 -8.64 -5.18 -13.06
C SER A 54 -8.79 -5.29 -11.54
N VAL A 55 -9.95 -4.87 -11.00
CA VAL A 55 -10.31 -5.05 -9.60
C VAL A 55 -10.33 -6.53 -9.22
N GLN A 56 -10.85 -7.41 -10.10
CA GLN A 56 -10.90 -8.85 -9.86
C GLN A 56 -9.49 -9.46 -9.73
N VAL A 57 -8.58 -9.11 -10.67
CA VAL A 57 -7.19 -9.58 -10.63
C VAL A 57 -6.47 -9.02 -9.40
N THR A 58 -6.75 -7.77 -9.03
CA THR A 58 -6.18 -7.17 -7.81
C THR A 58 -6.62 -7.92 -6.55
N LEU A 59 -7.91 -8.23 -6.41
CA LEU A 59 -8.44 -8.94 -5.24
C LEU A 59 -7.90 -10.38 -5.13
N ILE A 60 -7.84 -11.13 -6.23
CA ILE A 60 -7.30 -12.49 -6.19
C ILE A 60 -5.81 -12.48 -5.86
N CYS A 61 -5.05 -11.54 -6.42
CA CYS A 61 -3.63 -11.39 -6.15
C CYS A 61 -3.35 -10.96 -4.71
N ALA A 62 -4.15 -10.07 -4.13
CA ALA A 62 -4.07 -9.69 -2.73
C ALA A 62 -4.35 -10.89 -1.80
N GLY A 63 -5.42 -11.64 -2.08
CA GLY A 63 -5.78 -12.83 -1.30
C GLY A 63 -4.74 -13.94 -1.40
N LEU A 64 -4.39 -14.38 -2.61
CA LEU A 64 -3.37 -15.42 -2.83
C LEU A 64 -1.99 -14.97 -2.35
N GLY A 65 -1.61 -13.69 -2.60
CA GLY A 65 -0.37 -13.10 -2.13
C GLY A 65 -0.26 -13.14 -0.61
N THR A 66 -1.35 -12.80 0.12
CA THR A 66 -1.42 -12.91 1.59
C THR A 66 -1.23 -14.35 2.07
N LEU A 67 -1.91 -15.32 1.44
CA LEU A 67 -1.74 -16.74 1.80
C LEU A 67 -0.31 -17.22 1.55
N PHE A 68 0.28 -16.81 0.44
CA PHE A 68 1.67 -17.12 0.09
C PHE A 68 2.66 -16.48 1.07
N PHE A 69 2.45 -15.20 1.43
CA PHE A 69 3.24 -14.52 2.45
C PHE A 69 3.22 -15.26 3.80
N HIS A 70 2.03 -15.74 4.22
CA HIS A 70 1.92 -16.53 5.45
C HIS A 70 2.71 -17.83 5.37
N LEU A 71 2.78 -18.50 4.21
CA LEU A 71 3.65 -19.69 4.03
C LEU A 71 5.12 -19.31 4.22
N CYS A 72 5.59 -18.24 3.58
CA CYS A 72 6.97 -17.77 3.69
C CYS A 72 7.32 -17.34 5.11
N SER A 73 6.40 -16.68 5.82
CA SER A 73 6.55 -16.22 7.20
C SER A 73 6.24 -17.27 8.27
N LYS A 74 6.24 -18.57 7.91
CA LYS A 74 5.97 -19.71 8.82
C LYS A 74 4.62 -19.62 9.51
N MET A 75 3.61 -19.01 8.87
CA MET A 75 2.27 -18.80 9.43
C MET A 75 2.22 -17.97 10.73
N LYS A 76 3.28 -17.20 11.05
CA LYS A 76 3.40 -16.46 12.31
C LYS A 76 2.90 -15.03 12.23
N VAL A 77 3.15 -14.34 11.12
CA VAL A 77 2.90 -12.89 10.99
C VAL A 77 1.44 -12.62 10.61
N PRO A 78 0.66 -11.89 11.43
CA PRO A 78 -0.73 -11.57 11.12
C PRO A 78 -0.83 -10.32 10.21
N ALA A 79 -0.14 -10.33 9.07
CA ALA A 79 -0.21 -9.27 8.08
C ALA A 79 -1.09 -9.66 6.90
N PHE A 80 -1.84 -8.69 6.35
CA PHE A 80 -2.54 -8.80 5.08
C PHE A 80 -1.73 -8.06 4.01
N LEU A 81 -1.62 -8.64 2.81
CA LEU A 81 -1.01 -8.00 1.66
C LEU A 81 -2.09 -7.46 0.72
N GLY A 82 -1.99 -6.20 0.38
CA GLY A 82 -2.86 -5.57 -0.61
C GLY A 82 -2.07 -4.79 -1.65
N SER A 83 -2.75 -4.05 -2.50
CA SER A 83 -2.14 -3.30 -3.59
C SER A 83 -1.29 -2.13 -3.10
N SER A 84 -0.05 -2.02 -3.59
CA SER A 84 0.89 -0.96 -3.18
C SER A 84 0.62 0.36 -3.87
N PHE A 85 0.46 1.42 -3.08
CA PHE A 85 0.32 2.80 -3.56
C PHE A 85 1.64 3.39 -4.06
N ALA A 86 2.78 2.89 -3.60
CA ALA A 86 4.09 3.39 -4.00
C ALA A 86 4.32 3.32 -5.51
N PHE A 87 3.71 2.33 -6.17
CA PHE A 87 3.87 2.11 -7.62
C PHE A 87 2.95 2.97 -8.49
N LEU A 88 1.99 3.73 -7.93
CA LEU A 88 1.07 4.56 -8.72
C LEU A 88 1.81 5.59 -9.58
N GLY A 89 2.84 6.24 -9.03
CA GLY A 89 3.68 7.15 -9.81
C GLY A 89 4.42 6.46 -10.98
N GLY A 90 4.82 5.20 -10.78
CA GLY A 90 5.39 4.37 -11.84
C GLY A 90 4.39 4.01 -12.94
N PHE A 91 3.16 3.63 -12.57
CA PHE A 91 2.09 3.39 -13.53
C PHE A 91 1.82 4.64 -14.37
N SER A 92 1.69 5.82 -13.75
CA SER A 92 1.52 7.10 -14.45
C SER A 92 2.70 7.40 -15.39
N ALA A 93 3.94 7.13 -14.96
CA ALA A 93 5.13 7.34 -15.77
C ALA A 93 5.19 6.39 -16.98
N VAL A 94 4.81 5.11 -16.81
CA VAL A 94 4.75 4.16 -17.95
C VAL A 94 3.62 4.51 -18.91
N ALA A 95 2.45 4.93 -18.42
CA ALA A 95 1.35 5.39 -19.26
C ALA A 95 1.78 6.59 -20.15
N ALA A 96 2.61 7.49 -19.61
CA ALA A 96 3.12 8.68 -20.30
C ALA A 96 4.28 8.39 -21.28
N LEU A 97 4.79 7.15 -21.38
CA LEU A 97 5.85 6.82 -22.35
C LEU A 97 5.32 6.95 -23.78
N ASP A 98 6.02 7.72 -24.60
CA ASP A 98 5.67 8.03 -26.00
C ASP A 98 6.83 7.81 -26.98
N THR A 99 7.89 7.14 -26.54
CA THR A 99 9.11 6.91 -27.32
C THR A 99 9.42 5.42 -27.47
N GLY A 100 10.23 5.09 -28.47
CA GLY A 100 10.63 3.71 -28.74
C GLY A 100 9.43 2.82 -29.08
N ILE A 101 9.31 1.67 -28.43
CA ILE A 101 8.19 0.74 -28.67
C ILE A 101 6.83 1.27 -28.19
N PHE A 102 6.84 2.30 -27.31
CA PHE A 102 5.62 2.85 -26.70
C PHE A 102 4.94 3.94 -27.53
N ALA A 103 5.59 4.45 -28.60
CA ALA A 103 5.13 5.59 -29.38
C ALA A 103 3.73 5.40 -29.98
N ASP A 104 3.45 4.19 -30.48
CA ASP A 104 2.20 3.86 -31.19
C ASP A 104 1.29 2.91 -30.36
N MET A 105 1.62 2.65 -29.08
CA MET A 105 0.85 1.76 -28.21
C MET A 105 -0.36 2.45 -27.61
N THR A 106 -1.49 1.75 -27.57
CA THR A 106 -2.65 2.15 -26.76
C THR A 106 -2.33 2.06 -25.27
N MET A 107 -3.16 2.68 -24.43
CA MET A 107 -2.96 2.63 -22.98
C MET A 107 -2.99 1.20 -22.44
N GLY A 108 -3.92 0.36 -22.90
CA GLY A 108 -4.02 -1.04 -22.50
C GLY A 108 -2.81 -1.90 -22.95
N GLU A 109 -2.16 -1.55 -24.06
CA GLU A 109 -0.95 -2.24 -24.51
C GLU A 109 0.30 -1.89 -23.68
N LYS A 110 0.33 -0.72 -23.04
CA LYS A 110 1.42 -0.28 -22.14
C LYS A 110 1.35 -0.93 -20.77
N LEU A 111 0.14 -1.24 -20.26
CA LEU A 111 -0.07 -1.79 -18.92
C LEU A 111 0.73 -3.09 -18.64
N PRO A 112 0.78 -4.08 -19.53
CA PRO A 112 1.59 -5.29 -19.33
C PRO A 112 3.08 -5.02 -19.11
N TYR A 113 3.62 -3.95 -19.69
CA TYR A 113 5.03 -3.56 -19.50
C TYR A 113 5.26 -2.94 -18.12
N ALA A 114 4.29 -2.15 -17.62
CA ALA A 114 4.33 -1.68 -16.24
C ALA A 114 4.34 -2.87 -15.27
N CYS A 115 3.48 -3.87 -15.50
CA CYS A 115 3.47 -5.11 -14.73
C CYS A 115 4.81 -5.85 -14.82
N GLY A 116 5.43 -5.95 -16.01
CA GLY A 116 6.77 -6.53 -16.17
C GLY A 116 7.85 -5.84 -15.34
N GLY A 117 7.80 -4.51 -15.25
CA GLY A 117 8.67 -3.75 -14.36
C GLY A 117 8.44 -4.07 -12.88
N ILE A 118 7.19 -4.28 -12.46
CA ILE A 118 6.84 -4.70 -11.08
C ILE A 118 7.34 -6.12 -10.79
N VAL A 119 7.33 -7.04 -11.77
CA VAL A 119 7.94 -8.39 -11.58
C VAL A 119 9.40 -8.24 -11.16
N VAL A 120 10.16 -7.39 -11.86
CA VAL A 120 11.57 -7.14 -11.54
C VAL A 120 11.69 -6.44 -10.18
N ALA A 121 10.82 -5.48 -9.87
CA ALA A 121 10.77 -4.82 -8.57
C ALA A 121 10.61 -5.85 -7.42
N GLY A 122 9.70 -6.81 -7.55
CA GLY A 122 9.53 -7.89 -6.56
C GLY A 122 10.75 -8.80 -6.42
N LEU A 123 11.50 -9.04 -7.52
CA LEU A 123 12.75 -9.79 -7.45
C LEU A 123 13.86 -9.03 -6.68
N LEU A 124 13.85 -7.70 -6.65
CA LEU A 124 14.78 -6.91 -5.83
C LEU A 124 14.59 -7.15 -4.32
N TYR A 125 13.36 -7.48 -3.88
CA TYR A 125 13.11 -7.90 -2.51
C TYR A 125 13.88 -9.17 -2.13
N LEU A 126 14.03 -10.11 -3.07
CA LEU A 126 14.80 -11.34 -2.84
C LEU A 126 16.29 -11.03 -2.65
N ILE A 127 16.81 -10.04 -3.38
CA ILE A 127 18.19 -9.57 -3.21
C ILE A 127 18.36 -8.99 -1.81
N LEU A 128 17.46 -8.10 -1.37
CA LEU A 128 17.51 -7.55 -0.01
C LEU A 128 17.34 -8.65 1.05
N ALA A 129 16.42 -9.59 0.84
CA ALA A 129 16.22 -10.72 1.74
C ALA A 129 17.49 -11.58 1.89
N LEU A 130 18.21 -11.82 0.79
CA LEU A 130 19.47 -12.53 0.79
C LEU A 130 20.55 -11.75 1.56
N ILE A 131 20.64 -10.44 1.33
CA ILE A 131 21.56 -9.55 2.06
C ILE A 131 21.25 -9.61 3.56
N VAL A 132 19.98 -9.46 3.96
CA VAL A 132 19.53 -9.55 5.36
C VAL A 132 19.91 -10.90 5.97
N LYS A 133 19.74 -11.99 5.22
CA LYS A 133 20.07 -13.34 5.70
C LYS A 133 21.59 -13.57 5.90
N ILE A 134 22.42 -13.01 5.02
CA ILE A 134 23.89 -13.21 5.05
C ILE A 134 24.56 -12.23 6.01
N VAL A 135 24.19 -10.95 5.91
CA VAL A 135 24.88 -9.84 6.59
C VAL A 135 24.28 -9.59 7.98
N GLY A 136 23.03 -9.99 8.19
CA GLY A 136 22.26 -9.77 9.40
C GLY A 136 21.42 -8.50 9.39
N VAL A 137 20.30 -8.52 10.11
CA VAL A 137 19.31 -7.43 10.16
C VAL A 137 19.93 -6.14 10.66
N ARG A 138 20.72 -6.18 11.73
CA ARG A 138 21.34 -4.98 12.35
C ARG A 138 22.17 -4.17 11.36
N LYS A 139 22.98 -4.83 10.55
CA LYS A 139 23.82 -4.14 9.56
C LYS A 139 23.00 -3.53 8.44
N VAL A 140 21.94 -4.20 8.00
CA VAL A 140 21.03 -3.66 6.97
C VAL A 140 20.25 -2.47 7.51
N MET A 141 19.70 -2.56 8.72
CA MET A 141 18.95 -1.47 9.38
C MET A 141 19.80 -0.22 9.65
N ARG A 142 21.13 -0.36 9.66
CA ARG A 142 22.04 0.79 9.70
C ARG A 142 21.94 1.68 8.45
N PHE A 143 21.63 1.09 7.30
CA PHE A 143 21.44 1.82 6.04
C PHE A 143 20.01 2.30 5.84
N LEU A 144 19.04 1.65 6.50
CA LEU A 144 17.62 1.94 6.44
C LEU A 144 17.04 2.35 7.82
N PRO A 145 17.65 3.32 8.52
CA PRO A 145 17.16 3.76 9.81
C PRO A 145 15.86 4.57 9.69
N PRO A 146 15.13 4.80 10.79
CA PRO A 146 13.90 5.58 10.80
C PRO A 146 14.02 7.01 10.25
N VAL A 147 15.21 7.62 10.31
CA VAL A 147 15.48 8.92 9.68
C VAL A 147 15.41 8.87 8.15
N VAL A 148 15.53 7.68 7.55
CA VAL A 148 15.35 7.44 6.11
C VAL A 148 13.95 6.90 5.83
N THR A 149 13.54 5.84 6.53
CA THR A 149 12.25 5.17 6.25
C THR A 149 11.04 6.04 6.60
N GLY A 150 11.09 6.82 7.68
CA GLY A 150 10.01 7.72 8.07
C GLY A 150 9.69 8.76 7.01
N PRO A 151 10.65 9.62 6.59
CA PRO A 151 10.44 10.57 5.51
C PRO A 151 10.03 9.92 4.18
N MET A 152 10.50 8.70 3.87
CA MET A 152 10.04 7.97 2.67
C MET A 152 8.56 7.61 2.73
N ILE A 153 8.06 7.12 3.87
CA ILE A 153 6.63 6.83 4.05
C ILE A 153 5.81 8.11 3.98
N ILE A 154 6.28 9.22 4.59
CA ILE A 154 5.63 10.54 4.46
C ILE A 154 5.50 10.91 2.98
N LEU A 155 6.58 10.75 2.23
CA LEU A 155 6.64 11.12 0.83
C LEU A 155 5.69 10.28 -0.06
N ILE A 156 5.53 8.98 0.21
CA ILE A 156 4.59 8.13 -0.53
C ILE A 156 3.19 8.75 -0.50
N GLY A 157 2.67 9.10 0.67
CA GLY A 157 1.35 9.72 0.78
C GLY A 157 1.29 11.10 0.13
N LEU A 158 2.28 11.97 0.37
CA LEU A 158 2.29 13.34 -0.16
C LEU A 158 2.45 13.38 -1.69
N SER A 159 3.19 12.46 -2.29
CA SER A 159 3.38 12.41 -3.75
C SER A 159 2.07 12.14 -4.50
N LEU A 160 1.08 11.53 -3.85
CA LEU A 160 -0.22 11.21 -4.41
C LEU A 160 -1.28 12.30 -4.15
N ALA A 161 -0.98 13.33 -3.34
CA ALA A 161 -1.95 14.36 -2.95
C ALA A 161 -2.56 15.09 -4.16
N GLY A 162 -1.78 15.34 -5.21
CA GLY A 162 -2.26 15.96 -6.44
C GLY A 162 -3.38 15.16 -7.12
N SER A 163 -3.28 13.84 -7.18
CA SER A 163 -4.31 12.98 -7.76
C SER A 163 -5.61 13.00 -6.95
N ALA A 164 -5.52 13.08 -5.62
CA ALA A 164 -6.70 13.24 -4.77
C ALA A 164 -7.46 14.54 -5.08
N VAL A 165 -6.72 15.66 -5.25
CA VAL A 165 -7.31 16.96 -5.63
C VAL A 165 -7.96 16.87 -7.01
N THR A 166 -7.27 16.33 -8.01
CA THR A 166 -7.78 16.18 -9.38
C THR A 166 -9.07 15.36 -9.42
N ASN A 167 -9.12 14.24 -8.72
CA ASN A 167 -10.31 13.42 -8.65
C ASN A 167 -11.46 14.11 -7.89
N ALA A 168 -11.17 14.76 -6.75
CA ALA A 168 -12.17 15.47 -5.95
C ALA A 168 -12.77 16.67 -6.71
N SER A 169 -11.98 17.34 -7.53
CA SER A 169 -12.41 18.55 -8.27
C SER A 169 -13.51 18.27 -9.31
N GLN A 170 -13.72 17.03 -9.71
CA GLN A 170 -14.82 16.64 -10.60
C GLN A 170 -16.19 16.88 -9.95
N ASN A 171 -16.30 16.72 -8.63
CA ASN A 171 -17.49 17.06 -7.85
C ASN A 171 -17.15 17.19 -6.36
N TRP A 172 -16.81 18.40 -5.94
CA TRP A 172 -16.42 18.67 -4.54
C TRP A 172 -17.47 18.27 -3.51
N LEU A 173 -18.76 18.33 -3.84
CA LEU A 173 -19.82 17.93 -2.92
C LEU A 173 -19.68 16.45 -2.54
N LEU A 174 -19.52 15.58 -3.53
CA LEU A 174 -19.35 14.13 -3.30
C LEU A 174 -18.04 13.84 -2.56
N ALA A 175 -16.96 14.53 -2.91
CA ALA A 175 -15.66 14.36 -2.25
C ALA A 175 -15.70 14.76 -0.77
N ILE A 176 -16.33 15.91 -0.45
CA ILE A 176 -16.48 16.39 0.94
C ILE A 176 -17.36 15.44 1.74
N VAL A 177 -18.47 14.95 1.16
CA VAL A 177 -19.33 13.96 1.84
C VAL A 177 -18.55 12.70 2.15
N ALA A 178 -17.77 12.16 1.20
CA ALA A 178 -16.94 10.98 1.44
C ALA A 178 -15.93 11.20 2.58
N LEU A 179 -15.19 12.30 2.53
CA LEU A 179 -14.21 12.67 3.55
C LEU A 179 -14.87 12.85 4.93
N ALA A 180 -16.00 13.55 5.00
CA ALA A 180 -16.72 13.79 6.24
C ALA A 180 -17.19 12.49 6.90
N ILE A 181 -17.72 11.55 6.09
CA ILE A 181 -18.17 10.24 6.59
C ILE A 181 -17.00 9.45 7.18
N ILE A 182 -15.83 9.45 6.50
CA ILE A 182 -14.65 8.75 7.01
C ILE A 182 -14.20 9.37 8.34
N ILE A 183 -14.14 10.69 8.44
CA ILE A 183 -13.76 11.40 9.68
C ILE A 183 -14.75 11.06 10.80
N ILE A 184 -16.07 11.14 10.54
CA ILE A 184 -17.11 10.84 11.53
C ILE A 184 -17.00 9.37 11.99
N ALA A 185 -16.87 8.43 11.05
CA ALA A 185 -16.74 7.02 11.36
C ALA A 185 -15.48 6.72 12.19
N ASN A 186 -14.37 7.39 11.90
CA ASN A 186 -13.09 7.17 12.59
C ASN A 186 -13.08 7.77 14.00
N ILE A 187 -13.62 8.98 14.19
CA ILE A 187 -13.55 9.73 15.46
C ILE A 187 -14.67 9.32 16.41
N TRP A 188 -15.91 9.29 15.92
CA TRP A 188 -17.09 9.02 16.78
C TRP A 188 -17.64 7.60 16.61
N GLY A 189 -17.17 6.84 15.62
CA GLY A 189 -17.56 5.46 15.40
C GLY A 189 -17.15 4.55 16.56
N LYS A 190 -17.96 3.51 16.81
CA LYS A 190 -17.69 2.46 17.79
C LYS A 190 -17.77 1.09 17.13
N GLY A 191 -17.02 0.12 17.64
CA GLY A 191 -17.03 -1.25 17.12
C GLY A 191 -16.65 -1.31 15.63
N MET A 192 -17.49 -1.95 14.81
CA MET A 192 -17.29 -2.13 13.37
C MET A 192 -17.16 -0.80 12.61
N ILE A 193 -17.93 0.22 12.97
CA ILE A 193 -17.92 1.53 12.29
C ILE A 193 -16.50 2.14 12.31
N LYS A 194 -15.82 2.03 13.45
CA LYS A 194 -14.45 2.53 13.62
C LYS A 194 -13.41 1.71 12.85
N ILE A 195 -13.71 0.44 12.57
CA ILE A 195 -12.79 -0.49 11.88
C ILE A 195 -12.80 -0.28 10.36
N ILE A 196 -13.95 0.11 9.78
CA ILE A 196 -14.15 0.19 8.33
C ILE A 196 -14.47 1.61 7.82
N PRO A 197 -13.79 2.67 8.27
CA PRO A 197 -14.17 4.05 7.95
C PRO A 197 -14.09 4.34 6.45
N ILE A 198 -13.07 3.81 5.75
CA ILE A 198 -12.87 4.00 4.31
C ILE A 198 -14.02 3.36 3.52
N LEU A 199 -14.37 2.11 3.85
CA LEU A 199 -15.49 1.43 3.20
C LEU A 199 -16.81 2.18 3.43
N LEU A 200 -17.06 2.67 4.64
CA LEU A 200 -18.25 3.48 4.95
C LEU A 200 -18.25 4.79 4.16
N GLY A 201 -17.11 5.45 4.05
CA GLY A 201 -16.94 6.63 3.23
C GLY A 201 -17.35 6.37 1.78
N VAL A 202 -16.88 5.29 1.19
CA VAL A 202 -17.24 4.89 -0.18
C VAL A 202 -18.73 4.56 -0.28
N VAL A 203 -19.24 3.63 0.54
CA VAL A 203 -20.61 3.09 0.41
C VAL A 203 -21.66 4.17 0.66
N VAL A 204 -21.53 4.95 1.74
CA VAL A 204 -22.52 5.98 2.08
C VAL A 204 -22.50 7.12 1.05
N SER A 205 -21.31 7.52 0.57
CA SER A 205 -21.21 8.53 -0.48
C SER A 205 -21.75 8.03 -1.83
N TYR A 206 -21.55 6.74 -2.11
CA TYR A 206 -22.14 6.12 -3.29
C TYR A 206 -23.66 6.11 -3.23
N VAL A 207 -24.25 5.76 -2.08
CA VAL A 207 -25.70 5.87 -1.85
C VAL A 207 -26.19 7.32 -1.99
N PHE A 208 -25.43 8.27 -1.46
CA PHE A 208 -25.74 9.70 -1.65
C PHE A 208 -25.68 10.12 -3.14
N ALA A 209 -24.67 9.65 -3.88
CA ALA A 209 -24.59 9.85 -5.33
C ALA A 209 -25.76 9.21 -6.09
N LEU A 210 -26.25 8.02 -5.66
CA LEU A 210 -27.46 7.39 -6.20
C LEU A 210 -28.70 8.27 -6.01
N ILE A 211 -28.87 8.85 -4.83
CA ILE A 211 -29.98 9.75 -4.52
C ILE A 211 -29.92 11.00 -5.42
N LEU A 212 -28.77 11.63 -5.53
CA LEU A 212 -28.58 12.80 -6.40
C LEU A 212 -28.86 12.47 -7.87
N ASN A 213 -28.36 11.33 -8.35
CA ASN A 213 -28.60 10.88 -9.72
C ASN A 213 -30.08 10.60 -9.98
N ALA A 214 -30.80 10.02 -9.03
CA ALA A 214 -32.26 9.79 -9.13
C ALA A 214 -33.07 11.09 -9.11
N LEU A 215 -32.57 12.15 -8.45
CA LEU A 215 -33.16 13.49 -8.47
C LEU A 215 -32.82 14.29 -9.74
N GLY A 216 -32.05 13.71 -10.69
CA GLY A 216 -31.66 14.37 -11.94
C GLY A 216 -30.52 15.38 -11.78
N VAL A 217 -29.83 15.39 -10.63
CA VAL A 217 -28.64 16.22 -10.42
C VAL A 217 -27.51 15.70 -11.30
N LYS A 218 -26.78 16.59 -11.94
CA LYS A 218 -25.64 16.28 -12.80
C LYS A 218 -24.34 16.77 -12.20
N ASN A 219 -23.23 16.24 -12.69
CA ASN A 219 -21.91 16.78 -12.39
C ASN A 219 -21.75 18.23 -12.93
N PRO A 220 -20.76 19.00 -12.45
CA PRO A 220 -20.50 20.37 -12.91
C PRO A 220 -20.28 20.49 -14.44
N ASP A 221 -19.79 19.42 -15.08
CA ASP A 221 -19.60 19.32 -16.53
C ASP A 221 -20.85 18.92 -17.32
N GLY A 222 -21.99 18.71 -16.62
CA GLY A 222 -23.27 18.31 -17.20
C GLY A 222 -23.42 16.79 -17.42
N SER A 223 -22.43 15.99 -17.11
CA SER A 223 -22.49 14.51 -17.19
C SER A 223 -23.36 13.92 -16.08
N ALA A 224 -23.85 12.69 -16.28
CA ALA A 224 -24.54 11.94 -15.24
C ALA A 224 -23.55 11.57 -14.11
N ILE A 225 -24.03 11.64 -12.85
CA ILE A 225 -23.21 11.28 -11.69
C ILE A 225 -22.86 9.79 -11.71
N LEU A 226 -23.80 8.94 -12.12
CA LEU A 226 -23.66 7.48 -12.16
C LEU A 226 -24.23 6.92 -13.46
N THR A 227 -23.55 5.92 -13.99
CA THR A 227 -24.00 5.11 -15.12
C THR A 227 -23.93 3.63 -14.75
N PHE A 228 -24.96 2.85 -15.11
CA PHE A 228 -25.06 1.43 -14.74
C PHE A 228 -24.99 0.49 -15.94
N THR A 229 -24.60 1.01 -17.10
CA THR A 229 -24.57 0.23 -18.35
C THR A 229 -23.73 -1.02 -18.23
N GLU A 230 -22.50 -0.90 -17.72
CA GLU A 230 -21.60 -2.03 -17.58
C GLU A 230 -21.99 -2.92 -16.38
N VAL A 231 -22.45 -2.32 -15.28
CA VAL A 231 -22.98 -3.07 -14.13
C VAL A 231 -24.15 -3.97 -14.55
N SER A 232 -25.02 -3.51 -15.43
CA SER A 232 -26.18 -4.32 -15.89
C SER A 232 -25.77 -5.54 -16.72
N LYS A 233 -24.73 -5.40 -17.55
CA LYS A 233 -24.18 -6.45 -18.41
C LYS A 233 -23.34 -7.48 -17.67
N ALA A 234 -22.73 -7.11 -16.54
CA ALA A 234 -21.82 -7.95 -15.80
C ALA A 234 -22.50 -9.22 -15.24
N SER A 235 -21.80 -10.33 -15.35
CA SER A 235 -22.25 -11.62 -14.79
C SER A 235 -22.04 -11.68 -13.27
N TRP A 236 -22.80 -12.57 -12.60
CA TRP A 236 -22.63 -12.83 -11.16
C TRP A 236 -21.43 -13.72 -10.86
N VAL A 237 -20.99 -14.54 -11.81
CA VAL A 237 -19.84 -15.43 -11.67
C VAL A 237 -19.00 -15.34 -12.93
N GLY A 238 -17.70 -15.18 -12.78
CA GLY A 238 -16.76 -15.11 -13.90
C GLY A 238 -15.31 -15.25 -13.43
N LEU A 239 -14.45 -15.64 -14.34
CA LEU A 239 -13.02 -15.69 -14.08
C LEU A 239 -12.41 -14.28 -14.12
N PRO A 240 -11.46 -13.95 -13.24
CA PRO A 240 -10.68 -12.71 -13.35
C PRO A 240 -10.02 -12.61 -14.74
N PRO A 241 -10.00 -11.42 -15.37
CA PRO A 241 -9.39 -11.20 -16.68
C PRO A 241 -7.87 -11.11 -16.55
N PHE A 242 -7.20 -12.23 -16.38
CA PHE A 242 -5.75 -12.28 -16.27
C PHE A 242 -5.08 -11.83 -17.57
N GLN A 243 -4.03 -11.04 -17.44
CA GLN A 243 -3.21 -10.58 -18.54
C GLN A 243 -1.73 -10.81 -18.20
N LEU A 244 -1.01 -11.55 -19.04
CA LEU A 244 0.41 -11.79 -18.80
C LEU A 244 1.21 -10.51 -19.02
N CYS A 245 2.18 -10.26 -18.13
CA CYS A 245 3.09 -9.14 -18.26
C CYS A 245 4.00 -9.26 -19.48
N LYS A 246 4.53 -8.12 -19.94
CA LYS A 246 5.57 -8.01 -20.97
C LYS A 246 6.76 -7.29 -20.37
N PHE A 247 7.94 -7.55 -20.91
CA PHE A 247 9.18 -6.97 -20.41
C PHE A 247 9.77 -6.00 -21.44
N ASP A 248 10.10 -4.81 -20.96
CA ASP A 248 10.89 -3.81 -21.67
C ASP A 248 11.82 -3.10 -20.69
N LEU A 249 13.02 -2.80 -21.11
CA LEU A 249 14.05 -2.22 -20.24
C LEU A 249 13.64 -0.84 -19.72
N THR A 250 12.98 -0.01 -20.54
CA THR A 250 12.52 1.33 -20.14
C THR A 250 11.49 1.25 -19.03
N ALA A 251 10.47 0.40 -19.20
CA ALA A 251 9.45 0.18 -18.17
C ALA A 251 10.05 -0.42 -16.88
N ILE A 252 11.00 -1.35 -17.00
CA ILE A 252 11.72 -1.92 -15.85
C ILE A 252 12.49 -0.82 -15.10
N LEU A 253 13.21 0.05 -15.79
CA LEU A 253 13.99 1.12 -15.18
C LEU A 253 13.11 2.20 -14.52
N VAL A 254 11.86 2.36 -14.95
CA VAL A 254 10.87 3.21 -14.28
C VAL A 254 10.34 2.56 -13.00
N MET A 255 9.97 1.28 -13.07
CA MET A 255 9.26 0.58 -12.00
C MET A 255 10.18 -0.01 -10.92
N ALA A 256 11.29 -0.65 -11.30
CA ALA A 256 12.12 -1.41 -10.38
C ALA A 256 12.72 -0.56 -9.24
N PRO A 257 13.18 0.68 -9.45
CA PRO A 257 13.72 1.50 -8.37
C PRO A 257 12.71 1.85 -7.27
N ILE A 258 11.41 1.83 -7.59
CA ILE A 258 10.32 2.09 -6.63
C ILE A 258 10.29 1.01 -5.54
N ALA A 259 10.76 -0.20 -5.85
CA ALA A 259 10.89 -1.30 -4.88
C ALA A 259 11.64 -0.88 -3.61
N ILE A 260 12.63 0.02 -3.71
CA ILE A 260 13.39 0.48 -2.55
C ILE A 260 12.46 1.18 -1.55
N ALA A 261 11.57 2.04 -2.02
CA ALA A 261 10.59 2.72 -1.18
C ALA A 261 9.59 1.74 -0.56
N SER A 262 9.07 0.79 -1.35
CA SER A 262 8.12 -0.21 -0.89
C SER A 262 8.77 -1.23 0.09
N MET A 263 10.04 -1.57 -0.09
CA MET A 263 10.79 -2.37 0.91
C MET A 263 10.95 -1.64 2.24
N MET A 264 11.15 -0.32 2.22
CA MET A 264 11.20 0.49 3.45
C MET A 264 9.85 0.53 4.17
N GLU A 265 8.75 0.65 3.41
CA GLU A 265 7.39 0.56 3.91
C GLU A 265 7.16 -0.80 4.60
N HIS A 266 7.51 -1.90 3.92
CA HIS A 266 7.42 -3.25 4.49
C HIS A 266 8.16 -3.41 5.82
N ILE A 267 9.40 -2.91 5.91
CA ILE A 267 10.20 -2.95 7.15
C ILE A 267 9.51 -2.15 8.26
N GLY A 268 8.96 -0.98 7.94
CA GLY A 268 8.18 -0.15 8.86
C GLY A 268 6.94 -0.86 9.38
N ASP A 269 6.19 -1.52 8.49
CA ASP A 269 4.99 -2.28 8.83
C ASP A 269 5.30 -3.50 9.69
N MET A 270 6.39 -4.23 9.39
CA MET A 270 6.82 -5.35 10.23
C MET A 270 7.16 -4.89 11.64
N SER A 271 7.77 -3.71 11.79
CA SER A 271 8.04 -3.10 13.09
C SER A 271 6.74 -2.73 13.81
N ALA A 272 5.78 -2.11 13.10
CA ALA A 272 4.48 -1.72 13.66
C ALA A 272 3.64 -2.91 14.10
N ILE A 273 3.59 -3.98 13.29
CA ILE A 273 2.90 -5.23 13.62
C ILE A 273 3.56 -5.89 14.83
N SER A 274 4.89 -5.92 14.88
CA SER A 274 5.65 -6.46 16.02
C SER A 274 5.30 -5.73 17.32
N ALA A 275 5.24 -4.40 17.28
CA ALA A 275 4.84 -3.57 18.41
C ALA A 275 3.40 -3.84 18.86
N THR A 276 2.47 -3.94 17.91
CA THR A 276 1.05 -4.17 18.19
C THR A 276 0.80 -5.54 18.81
N VAL A 277 1.46 -6.59 18.30
CA VAL A 277 1.30 -7.97 18.76
C VAL A 277 2.13 -8.26 20.01
N GLY A 278 3.23 -7.51 20.21
CA GLY A 278 4.21 -7.76 21.28
C GLY A 278 5.08 -8.99 20.98
N GLU A 279 5.39 -9.24 19.70
CA GLU A 279 6.31 -10.27 19.23
C GLU A 279 7.28 -9.69 18.21
N ASN A 280 8.54 -10.11 18.23
CA ASN A 280 9.55 -9.63 17.30
C ASN A 280 9.55 -10.42 15.98
N PHE A 281 8.72 -10.02 15.02
CA PHE A 281 8.64 -10.67 13.71
C PHE A 281 9.83 -10.37 12.78
N ILE A 282 10.62 -9.37 13.12
CA ILE A 282 11.87 -9.07 12.40
C ILE A 282 12.94 -10.12 12.71
N GLU A 283 12.91 -10.69 13.91
CA GLU A 283 13.80 -11.76 14.34
C GLU A 283 13.23 -13.16 14.04
N ASP A 284 11.98 -13.42 14.43
CA ASP A 284 11.28 -14.69 14.19
C ASP A 284 9.85 -14.44 13.62
N PRO A 285 9.57 -14.80 12.37
CA PRO A 285 10.26 -15.72 11.46
C PRO A 285 11.50 -15.15 10.77
N GLY A 286 11.78 -13.87 10.96
CA GLY A 286 12.90 -13.15 10.41
C GLY A 286 12.54 -12.30 9.19
N LEU A 287 13.07 -11.07 9.15
CA LEU A 287 12.81 -10.09 8.10
C LEU A 287 13.11 -10.64 6.69
N HIS A 288 14.13 -11.48 6.54
CA HIS A 288 14.43 -12.11 5.26
C HIS A 288 13.29 -12.98 4.72
N ARG A 289 12.47 -13.60 5.59
CA ARG A 289 11.31 -14.41 5.18
C ARG A 289 10.13 -13.57 4.80
N THR A 290 9.88 -12.50 5.53
CA THR A 290 8.77 -11.59 5.21
C THR A 290 9.06 -10.84 3.91
N LEU A 291 10.31 -10.42 3.66
CA LEU A 291 10.74 -9.84 2.38
C LEU A 291 10.59 -10.83 1.21
N VAL A 292 10.96 -12.11 1.40
CA VAL A 292 10.73 -13.13 0.36
C VAL A 292 9.24 -13.29 0.06
N GLY A 293 8.40 -13.33 1.12
CA GLY A 293 6.96 -13.49 0.97
C GLY A 293 6.32 -12.32 0.20
N ASP A 294 6.69 -11.09 0.56
CA ASP A 294 6.17 -9.86 -0.05
C ASP A 294 6.68 -9.70 -1.50
N GLY A 295 7.98 -9.88 -1.73
CA GLY A 295 8.59 -9.76 -3.05
C GLY A 295 8.07 -10.79 -4.05
N LEU A 296 7.96 -12.06 -3.65
CA LEU A 296 7.38 -13.09 -4.52
C LEU A 296 5.89 -12.89 -4.74
N ALA A 297 5.11 -12.49 -3.73
CA ALA A 297 3.71 -12.14 -3.90
C ALA A 297 3.54 -11.00 -4.91
N THR A 298 4.40 -9.98 -4.84
CA THR A 298 4.46 -8.86 -5.80
C THR A 298 4.78 -9.34 -7.22
N SER A 299 5.84 -10.15 -7.37
CA SER A 299 6.23 -10.66 -8.70
C SER A 299 5.15 -11.56 -9.31
N LEU A 300 4.57 -12.47 -8.53
CA LEU A 300 3.51 -13.37 -9.01
C LEU A 300 2.23 -12.62 -9.37
N SER A 301 1.85 -11.61 -8.58
CA SER A 301 0.73 -10.72 -8.88
C SER A 301 0.93 -10.03 -10.24
N ALA A 302 2.05 -9.35 -10.41
CA ALA A 302 2.35 -8.60 -11.61
C ALA A 302 2.51 -9.49 -12.86
N LEU A 303 2.97 -10.74 -12.71
CA LEU A 303 3.08 -11.71 -13.79
C LEU A 303 1.74 -11.96 -14.47
N VAL A 304 0.64 -11.93 -13.73
CA VAL A 304 -0.72 -12.19 -14.22
C VAL A 304 -1.55 -10.91 -14.38
N GLY A 305 -0.91 -9.74 -14.38
CA GLY A 305 -1.57 -8.46 -14.62
C GLY A 305 -2.18 -7.82 -13.36
N GLY A 306 -1.73 -8.22 -12.17
CA GLY A 306 -2.07 -7.58 -10.91
C GLY A 306 -1.08 -6.49 -10.50
N PRO A 307 -1.41 -5.68 -9.47
CA PRO A 307 -0.51 -4.67 -8.91
C PRO A 307 0.62 -5.31 -8.08
N ALA A 308 1.62 -4.48 -7.74
CA ALA A 308 2.53 -4.83 -6.65
C ALA A 308 1.75 -5.03 -5.36
N ASN A 309 2.15 -6.00 -4.55
CA ASN A 309 1.63 -6.18 -3.20
C ASN A 309 2.50 -5.44 -2.17
N THR A 310 1.92 -5.13 -1.03
CA THR A 310 2.61 -4.62 0.17
C THR A 310 1.80 -4.98 1.41
N THR A 311 2.44 -4.95 2.56
CA THR A 311 1.76 -5.13 3.85
C THR A 311 0.86 -3.94 4.18
N TYR A 312 -0.30 -4.21 4.82
CA TYR A 312 -1.31 -3.19 5.09
C TYR A 312 -1.38 -2.79 6.57
N GLY A 313 -1.10 -1.52 6.84
CA GLY A 313 -1.23 -0.89 8.15
C GLY A 313 -2.69 -0.83 8.64
N GLU A 314 -3.66 -0.75 7.74
CA GLU A 314 -5.11 -0.78 8.05
C GLU A 314 -5.50 -2.06 8.80
N ASN A 315 -4.95 -3.19 8.38
CA ASN A 315 -5.18 -4.46 9.05
C ASN A 315 -4.49 -4.52 10.42
N THR A 316 -3.35 -3.85 10.60
CA THR A 316 -2.71 -3.69 11.91
C THR A 316 -3.60 -2.90 12.87
N GLY A 317 -4.31 -1.87 12.39
CA GLY A 317 -5.32 -1.17 13.17
C GLY A 317 -6.46 -2.08 13.67
N VAL A 318 -6.89 -3.04 12.83
CA VAL A 318 -7.90 -4.04 13.24
C VAL A 318 -7.35 -4.97 14.33
N LEU A 319 -6.09 -5.42 14.21
CA LEU A 319 -5.42 -6.21 15.25
C LEU A 319 -5.40 -5.46 16.59
N GLU A 320 -5.06 -4.17 16.54
CA GLU A 320 -5.00 -3.31 17.73
C GLU A 320 -6.37 -3.18 18.41
N LEU A 321 -7.45 -3.00 17.64
CA LEU A 321 -8.80 -2.83 18.17
C LEU A 321 -9.43 -4.15 18.63
N SER A 322 -9.27 -5.22 17.88
CA SER A 322 -9.84 -6.53 18.19
C SER A 322 -9.08 -7.28 19.28
N LYS A 323 -7.79 -6.96 19.46
CA LYS A 323 -6.85 -7.70 20.32
C LYS A 323 -6.77 -9.19 19.95
N VAL A 324 -7.04 -9.53 18.69
CA VAL A 324 -6.93 -10.92 18.18
C VAL A 324 -5.77 -10.96 17.18
N TYR A 325 -4.69 -11.60 17.59
CA TYR A 325 -3.40 -11.58 16.87
C TYR A 325 -3.11 -12.89 16.09
N ASP A 326 -4.11 -13.77 16.01
CA ASP A 326 -3.96 -15.03 15.29
C ASP A 326 -3.96 -14.80 13.76
N PRO A 327 -2.91 -15.19 13.02
CA PRO A 327 -2.86 -15.09 11.57
C PRO A 327 -3.99 -15.81 10.82
N ARG A 328 -4.72 -16.73 11.48
CA ARG A 328 -5.87 -17.44 10.89
C ARG A 328 -6.98 -16.48 10.47
N VAL A 329 -7.25 -15.43 11.25
CA VAL A 329 -8.29 -14.45 10.89
C VAL A 329 -7.92 -13.68 9.62
N ILE A 330 -6.64 -13.40 9.42
CA ILE A 330 -6.12 -12.77 8.20
C ILE A 330 -6.25 -13.72 7.00
N ARG A 331 -5.97 -15.03 7.17
CA ARG A 331 -6.16 -16.01 6.09
C ARG A 331 -7.63 -16.15 5.68
N ILE A 332 -8.54 -16.06 6.63
CA ILE A 332 -9.99 -16.04 6.33
C ILE A 332 -10.32 -14.79 5.48
N ALA A 333 -9.80 -13.61 5.85
CA ALA A 333 -9.96 -12.41 5.03
C ALA A 333 -9.41 -12.58 3.61
N ALA A 334 -8.23 -13.21 3.49
CA ALA A 334 -7.62 -13.51 2.20
C ALA A 334 -8.48 -14.44 1.33
N ILE A 335 -9.08 -15.47 1.94
CA ILE A 335 -10.01 -16.37 1.24
C ILE A 335 -11.26 -15.61 0.77
N PHE A 336 -11.82 -14.71 1.59
CA PHE A 336 -12.93 -13.86 1.17
C PHE A 336 -12.57 -12.95 -0.01
N ALA A 337 -11.36 -12.37 -0.02
CA ALA A 337 -10.88 -11.58 -1.14
C ALA A 337 -10.80 -12.41 -2.44
N VAL A 338 -10.28 -13.65 -2.36
CA VAL A 338 -10.27 -14.59 -3.48
C VAL A 338 -11.70 -14.91 -3.95
N ILE A 339 -12.64 -15.17 -3.05
CA ILE A 339 -14.04 -15.45 -3.42
C ILE A 339 -14.67 -14.25 -4.14
N LEU A 340 -14.47 -13.03 -3.62
CA LEU A 340 -15.00 -11.80 -4.23
C LEU A 340 -14.44 -11.54 -5.63
N SER A 341 -13.22 -11.98 -5.92
CA SER A 341 -12.62 -11.81 -7.25
C SER A 341 -13.34 -12.56 -8.37
N PHE A 342 -14.14 -13.60 -8.04
CA PHE A 342 -14.93 -14.35 -9.00
C PHE A 342 -16.34 -13.76 -9.23
N ILE A 343 -16.60 -12.54 -8.75
CA ILE A 343 -17.90 -11.87 -8.89
C ILE A 343 -17.74 -10.60 -9.73
N PRO A 344 -17.77 -10.69 -11.09
CA PRO A 344 -17.62 -9.51 -11.98
C PRO A 344 -18.59 -8.38 -11.64
N LYS A 345 -19.83 -8.70 -11.22
CA LYS A 345 -20.81 -7.71 -10.80
C LYS A 345 -20.30 -6.78 -9.69
N VAL A 346 -19.55 -7.31 -8.73
CA VAL A 346 -18.94 -6.49 -7.66
C VAL A 346 -17.87 -5.56 -8.24
N SER A 347 -17.04 -6.05 -9.15
CA SER A 347 -16.01 -5.24 -9.81
C SER A 347 -16.60 -4.09 -10.62
N GLU A 348 -17.69 -4.32 -11.35
CA GLU A 348 -18.36 -3.28 -12.13
C GLU A 348 -19.08 -2.25 -11.24
N ILE A 349 -19.65 -2.67 -10.11
CA ILE A 349 -20.17 -1.73 -9.10
C ILE A 349 -19.04 -0.85 -8.57
N ILE A 350 -17.87 -1.43 -8.28
CA ILE A 350 -16.70 -0.69 -7.82
C ILE A 350 -16.21 0.28 -8.90
N ALA A 351 -16.15 -0.17 -10.15
CA ALA A 351 -15.74 0.67 -11.29
C ALA A 351 -16.73 1.81 -11.56
N SER A 352 -18.00 1.68 -11.17
CA SER A 352 -19.01 2.74 -11.30
C SER A 352 -18.91 3.83 -10.23
N ILE A 353 -18.00 3.71 -9.23
CA ILE A 353 -17.84 4.72 -8.19
C ILE A 353 -17.31 6.03 -8.82
N PRO A 354 -18.01 7.17 -8.63
CA PRO A 354 -17.55 8.45 -9.14
C PRO A 354 -16.15 8.82 -8.69
N SER A 355 -15.30 9.29 -9.59
CA SER A 355 -13.92 9.69 -9.28
C SER A 355 -13.86 10.74 -8.16
N ALA A 356 -14.88 11.59 -8.03
CA ALA A 356 -14.97 12.55 -6.94
C ALA A 356 -15.04 11.90 -5.55
N ILE A 357 -15.77 10.78 -5.40
CA ILE A 357 -15.82 10.00 -4.16
C ILE A 357 -14.43 9.42 -3.88
N ILE A 358 -13.79 8.87 -4.92
CA ILE A 358 -12.43 8.33 -4.83
C ILE A 358 -11.45 9.43 -4.39
N GLY A 359 -11.57 10.65 -4.92
CA GLY A 359 -10.80 11.81 -4.49
C GLY A 359 -10.94 12.10 -3.01
N GLY A 360 -12.18 12.18 -2.50
CA GLY A 360 -12.46 12.41 -1.08
C GLY A 360 -11.88 11.32 -0.16
N VAL A 361 -11.99 10.04 -0.56
CA VAL A 361 -11.40 8.90 0.14
C VAL A 361 -9.87 8.97 0.12
N SER A 362 -9.29 9.32 -1.03
CA SER A 362 -7.84 9.41 -1.22
C SER A 362 -7.21 10.49 -0.36
N PHE A 363 -7.89 11.63 -0.13
CA PHE A 363 -7.41 12.66 0.81
C PHE A 363 -7.12 12.06 2.19
N MET A 364 -8.06 11.27 2.71
CA MET A 364 -7.87 10.64 4.03
C MET A 364 -6.80 9.57 3.98
N LEU A 365 -6.82 8.70 2.96
CA LEU A 365 -5.90 7.56 2.87
C LEU A 365 -4.44 8.01 2.71
N TYR A 366 -4.17 8.94 1.77
CA TYR A 366 -2.81 9.45 1.55
C TYR A 366 -2.30 10.25 2.75
N GLY A 367 -3.21 11.01 3.39
CA GLY A 367 -2.91 11.69 4.65
C GLY A 367 -2.56 10.72 5.77
N MET A 368 -3.27 9.59 5.89
CA MET A 368 -2.97 8.56 6.88
C MET A 368 -1.63 7.87 6.62
N ILE A 369 -1.30 7.54 5.35
CA ILE A 369 0.02 7.00 4.99
C ILE A 369 1.12 7.96 5.43
N SER A 370 0.99 9.26 5.11
CA SER A 370 1.97 10.26 5.55
C SER A 370 2.05 10.37 7.08
N ALA A 371 0.92 10.30 7.78
CA ALA A 371 0.89 10.34 9.24
C ALA A 371 1.57 9.11 9.88
N ILE A 372 1.48 7.93 9.26
CA ILE A 372 2.24 6.74 9.68
C ILE A 372 3.75 6.99 9.56
N GLY A 373 4.20 7.65 8.49
CA GLY A 373 5.60 8.06 8.35
C GLY A 373 6.06 9.03 9.45
N VAL A 374 5.22 10.03 9.79
CA VAL A 374 5.48 10.94 10.92
C VAL A 374 5.55 10.16 12.23
N ARG A 375 4.61 9.24 12.45
CA ARG A 375 4.59 8.37 13.62
C ARG A 375 5.88 7.54 13.73
N ASN A 376 6.37 7.00 12.61
CA ASN A 376 7.64 6.25 12.56
C ASN A 376 8.82 7.11 13.06
N VAL A 377 8.91 8.36 12.60
CA VAL A 377 9.95 9.31 13.04
C VAL A 377 9.85 9.59 14.55
N VAL A 378 8.64 9.85 15.05
CA VAL A 378 8.38 10.22 16.44
C VAL A 378 8.61 9.04 17.39
N GLU A 379 8.07 7.88 17.09
CA GLU A 379 8.19 6.68 17.93
C GLU A 379 9.62 6.18 18.05
N ASN A 380 10.41 6.31 16.97
CA ASN A 380 11.84 5.98 16.98
C ASN A 380 12.71 7.13 17.49
N LYS A 381 12.10 8.22 17.99
CA LYS A 381 12.80 9.37 18.58
C LYS A 381 13.92 9.92 17.69
N VAL A 382 13.65 10.04 16.40
CA VAL A 382 14.60 10.62 15.45
C VAL A 382 14.82 12.08 15.85
N ASP A 383 16.05 12.40 16.25
CA ASP A 383 16.43 13.75 16.64
C ASP A 383 16.72 14.62 15.40
N LEU A 384 15.71 15.40 14.98
CA LEU A 384 15.81 16.32 13.86
C LEU A 384 16.53 17.65 14.20
N THR A 385 16.93 17.85 15.46
CA THR A 385 17.80 18.99 15.83
C THR A 385 19.24 18.76 15.34
N LYS A 386 19.61 17.50 15.11
CA LYS A 386 20.92 17.17 14.52
C LYS A 386 20.93 17.47 13.04
N SER A 387 21.87 18.31 12.60
CA SER A 387 22.02 18.72 11.19
C SER A 387 22.05 17.56 10.22
N ARG A 388 22.71 16.43 10.60
CA ARG A 388 22.76 15.21 9.79
C ARG A 388 21.35 14.68 9.49
N ASN A 389 20.55 14.46 10.51
CA ASN A 389 19.22 13.90 10.38
C ASN A 389 18.28 14.85 9.64
N LEU A 390 18.38 16.14 9.95
CA LEU A 390 17.61 17.19 9.26
C LEU A 390 17.91 17.22 7.75
N ILE A 391 19.20 17.16 7.38
CA ILE A 391 19.62 17.16 5.96
C ILE A 391 19.08 15.91 5.23
N ILE A 392 19.20 14.72 5.83
CA ILE A 392 18.69 13.48 5.24
C ILE A 392 17.19 13.60 4.97
N ALA A 393 16.42 13.98 6.00
CA ALA A 393 14.96 14.12 5.87
C ALA A 393 14.58 15.21 4.84
N ALA A 394 15.23 16.36 4.88
CA ALA A 394 14.97 17.46 3.94
C ALA A 394 15.23 17.06 2.49
N VAL A 395 16.36 16.41 2.20
CA VAL A 395 16.68 15.98 0.84
C VAL A 395 15.70 14.90 0.35
N ILE A 396 15.32 13.94 1.18
CA ILE A 396 14.32 12.94 0.83
C ILE A 396 13.00 13.63 0.43
N LEU A 397 12.46 14.49 1.29
CA LEU A 397 11.15 15.13 1.06
C LEU A 397 11.18 16.06 -0.16
N VAL A 398 12.23 16.90 -0.27
CA VAL A 398 12.30 17.86 -1.37
C VAL A 398 12.59 17.18 -2.71
N SER A 399 13.49 16.19 -2.76
CA SER A 399 13.77 15.49 -4.01
C SER A 399 12.56 14.70 -4.49
N GLY A 400 11.83 14.04 -3.59
CA GLY A 400 10.67 13.26 -3.97
C GLY A 400 9.50 14.09 -4.51
N LEU A 401 9.22 15.24 -3.89
CA LEU A 401 8.18 16.17 -4.37
C LEU A 401 8.65 17.02 -5.55
N GLY A 402 9.90 17.44 -5.53
CA GLY A 402 10.46 18.31 -6.57
C GLY A 402 10.61 17.62 -7.93
N PHE A 403 10.95 16.33 -7.94
CA PHE A 403 11.01 15.52 -9.16
C PHE A 403 9.68 14.80 -9.43
N SER A 404 8.56 15.49 -9.31
CA SER A 404 7.22 14.91 -9.52
C SER A 404 7.03 14.30 -10.92
N SER A 405 7.67 14.90 -11.94
CA SER A 405 7.70 14.37 -13.32
C SER A 405 8.82 13.37 -13.57
N GLY A 406 9.57 12.99 -12.51
CA GLY A 406 10.77 12.18 -12.63
C GLY A 406 11.98 12.95 -13.18
N LEU A 407 13.13 12.29 -13.19
CA LEU A 407 14.38 12.74 -13.82
C LEU A 407 14.72 11.79 -14.96
N THR A 408 14.66 12.30 -16.19
CA THR A 408 14.97 11.53 -17.40
C THR A 408 16.38 11.83 -17.87
N PHE A 409 17.15 10.77 -18.13
CA PHE A 409 18.48 10.85 -18.71
C PHE A 409 18.68 9.72 -19.73
N THR A 410 19.56 9.93 -20.71
CA THR A 410 19.80 8.96 -21.78
C THR A 410 21.16 8.30 -21.60
N ILE A 411 21.18 6.97 -21.52
CA ILE A 411 22.41 6.17 -21.48
C ILE A 411 22.38 5.16 -22.63
N GLY A 412 23.37 5.20 -23.50
CA GLY A 412 23.49 4.21 -24.58
C GLY A 412 22.32 4.22 -25.58
N GLY A 413 21.60 5.35 -25.71
CA GLY A 413 20.42 5.47 -26.57
C GLY A 413 19.08 5.06 -25.91
N ALA A 414 19.10 4.56 -24.67
CA ALA A 414 17.91 4.28 -23.89
C ALA A 414 17.59 5.46 -22.96
N SER A 415 16.35 5.94 -22.98
CA SER A 415 15.85 6.93 -22.01
C SER A 415 15.46 6.26 -20.71
N ILE A 416 16.05 6.69 -19.61
CA ILE A 416 15.80 6.17 -18.26
C ILE A 416 15.13 7.29 -17.46
N THR A 417 13.94 7.03 -16.92
CA THR A 417 13.23 7.97 -16.05
C THR A 417 13.20 7.42 -14.63
N LEU A 418 13.88 8.08 -13.70
CA LEU A 418 13.75 7.82 -12.28
C LEU A 418 12.60 8.62 -11.70
N THR A 419 11.65 7.95 -11.05
CA THR A 419 10.55 8.62 -10.32
C THR A 419 11.10 9.39 -9.12
N GLY A 420 10.38 10.42 -8.67
CA GLY A 420 10.77 11.19 -7.48
C GLY A 420 10.97 10.31 -6.23
N LEU A 421 10.13 9.29 -6.06
CA LEU A 421 10.28 8.31 -4.96
C LEU A 421 11.58 7.52 -5.05
N ALA A 422 11.97 7.08 -6.26
CA ALA A 422 13.24 6.37 -6.46
C ALA A 422 14.45 7.27 -6.17
N ILE A 423 14.40 8.52 -6.64
CA ILE A 423 15.46 9.52 -6.39
C ILE A 423 15.59 9.78 -4.89
N ALA A 424 14.46 10.00 -4.20
CA ALA A 424 14.42 10.25 -2.76
C ALA A 424 15.00 9.07 -1.96
N ALA A 425 14.62 7.85 -2.32
CA ALA A 425 15.11 6.63 -1.67
C ALA A 425 16.64 6.48 -1.82
N ILE A 426 17.14 6.62 -3.05
CA ILE A 426 18.58 6.54 -3.33
C ILE A 426 19.32 7.65 -2.58
N ALA A 427 18.86 8.90 -2.67
CA ALA A 427 19.47 10.03 -1.99
C ALA A 427 19.51 9.85 -0.46
N GLY A 428 18.41 9.40 0.13
CA GLY A 428 18.31 9.13 1.56
C GLY A 428 19.31 8.07 2.03
N ILE A 429 19.41 6.95 1.31
CA ILE A 429 20.36 5.86 1.63
C ILE A 429 21.80 6.34 1.48
N VAL A 430 22.11 7.02 0.37
CA VAL A 430 23.45 7.51 0.09
C VAL A 430 23.90 8.54 1.12
N LEU A 431 23.06 9.53 1.43
CA LEU A 431 23.36 10.53 2.46
C LEU A 431 23.54 9.88 3.84
N ASN A 432 22.65 8.93 4.19
CA ASN A 432 22.79 8.23 5.46
C ASN A 432 24.10 7.42 5.54
N ALA A 433 24.59 6.90 4.41
CA ALA A 433 25.87 6.16 4.36
C ALA A 433 27.11 7.06 4.41
N ILE A 434 27.05 8.25 3.79
CA ILE A 434 28.21 9.14 3.63
C ILE A 434 28.37 10.11 4.81
N LEU A 435 27.25 10.64 5.33
CA LEU A 435 27.30 11.64 6.40
C LEU A 435 27.82 11.04 7.71
N PRO A 436 28.73 11.72 8.42
CA PRO A 436 29.30 11.22 9.67
C PRO A 436 28.25 11.14 10.79
N GLY A 437 28.46 10.23 11.70
CA GLY A 437 27.53 9.96 12.82
C GLY A 437 26.49 8.90 12.45
N ASN A 438 26.12 8.10 13.43
CA ASN A 438 25.03 7.14 13.34
C ASN A 438 24.31 7.13 14.69
N ASP A 439 23.09 7.60 14.69
CA ASP A 439 22.30 7.77 15.91
C ASP A 439 21.36 6.59 16.16
N TYR A 440 21.24 5.68 15.18
CA TYR A 440 20.34 4.54 15.27
C TYR A 440 21.12 3.22 15.26
N GLU A 441 20.95 2.47 16.33
CA GLU A 441 21.35 1.07 16.42
C GLU A 441 20.11 0.22 16.64
N PHE A 442 19.82 -0.66 15.70
CA PHE A 442 18.66 -1.56 15.77
C PHE A 442 18.71 -2.43 17.05
N GLY A 443 17.62 -2.38 17.82
CA GLY A 443 17.49 -3.10 19.08
C GLY A 443 18.26 -2.52 20.28
N MET A 444 18.93 -1.36 20.10
CA MET A 444 19.70 -0.70 21.16
C MET A 444 19.15 0.69 21.52
N ASN A 445 18.30 1.25 20.69
CA ASN A 445 17.73 2.57 20.93
C ASN A 445 16.61 2.52 21.97
N GLU A 446 16.71 3.42 22.97
CA GLU A 446 15.82 3.46 24.12
C GLU A 446 14.33 3.51 23.77
N LYS A 447 13.49 2.83 24.55
CA LYS A 447 12.02 2.87 24.61
C LYS A 447 11.25 2.61 23.30
N GLY A 448 11.74 3.01 22.15
CA GLY A 448 11.08 2.74 20.87
C GLY A 448 11.12 1.24 20.52
N ASP A 449 12.30 0.64 20.64
CA ASP A 449 12.51 -0.77 20.33
C ASP A 449 12.08 -1.67 21.49
N GLU A 450 12.27 -1.25 22.74
CA GLU A 450 11.78 -1.97 23.93
C GLU A 450 10.24 -2.05 23.93
N ASN A 451 9.55 -0.97 23.62
CA ASN A 451 8.09 -0.94 23.52
C ASN A 451 7.55 -1.78 22.35
N ARG A 452 8.40 -2.14 21.40
CA ARG A 452 8.05 -2.99 20.25
C ARG A 452 8.40 -4.46 20.45
N GLY A 453 8.97 -4.83 21.59
CA GLY A 453 9.48 -6.18 21.80
C GLY A 453 10.66 -6.54 20.88
N ILE A 454 11.35 -5.52 20.34
CA ILE A 454 12.53 -5.68 19.48
C ILE A 454 13.76 -5.60 20.40
N HIS A 455 14.15 -6.70 20.97
CA HIS A 455 15.39 -6.83 21.71
C HIS A 455 16.50 -7.37 20.82
N ALA A 456 17.69 -6.88 21.05
CA ALA A 456 18.88 -7.24 20.26
C ALA A 456 19.39 -8.65 20.54
#